data_e02222c9871eeb35eab78743a3ffcc4e
#
_entry.id   e02222c9871eeb35eab78743a3ffcc4e
#
_cell.length_a   1.000
_cell.length_b   1.000
_cell.length_c   1.000
_cell.angle_alpha   90.00
_cell.angle_beta   90.00
_cell.angle_gamma   90.00
#
_symmetry.space_group_name_H-M   'P 1'
#
loop_
_entity.id
_entity.type
_entity.pdbx_description
1 polymer ?
#
loop_
_entity_poly.entity_id
_entity_poly.type
_entity_poly.pdbx_seq_one_letter_code
_entity_poly.pdbx_strand_id
1 'polypeptide(L)' 'GYYPFSDDDGEFAARIYDIEPTGHLVLQLQDGNLRRYAFKEVRYCN' A
#
# COMPACT_ATOMS: atom_id res chain seq x y z
N GLY A 1 -10.04 -4.35 7.82
CA GLY A 1 -10.60 -3.70 6.64
C GLY A 1 -9.58 -3.16 5.69
N TYR A 2 -10.06 -2.71 4.56
CA TYR A 2 -9.24 -2.08 3.52
C TYR A 2 -9.38 -0.57 3.63
N TYR A 3 -8.31 0.14 3.27
CA TYR A 3 -8.23 1.58 3.42
C TYR A 3 -7.80 2.21 2.10
N PRO A 4 -8.12 3.49 1.85
CA PRO A 4 -7.73 4.15 0.61
C PRO A 4 -6.26 4.56 0.65
N PHE A 5 -5.53 4.12 -0.36
CA PHE A 5 -4.15 4.54 -0.63
C PHE A 5 -4.06 5.09 -2.04
N SER A 6 -3.00 5.84 -2.33
CA SER A 6 -2.75 6.30 -3.69
C SER A 6 -1.26 6.17 -4.02
N ASP A 7 -0.99 5.90 -5.29
CA ASP A 7 0.33 5.92 -5.88
C ASP A 7 0.29 6.75 -7.17
N ASP A 8 1.32 6.66 -8.00
CA ASP A 8 1.38 7.43 -9.25
C ASP A 8 0.28 7.05 -10.25
N ASP A 9 -0.28 5.86 -10.12
CA ASP A 9 -1.33 5.37 -11.02
C ASP A 9 -2.74 5.71 -10.53
N GLY A 10 -2.89 6.21 -9.31
CA GLY A 10 -4.18 6.60 -8.76
C GLY A 10 -4.48 5.97 -7.41
N GLU A 11 -5.76 5.99 -7.04
CA GLU A 11 -6.21 5.47 -5.74
C GLU A 11 -6.59 4.00 -5.84
N PHE A 12 -6.38 3.29 -4.73
CA PHE A 12 -6.76 1.89 -4.62
C PHE A 12 -7.05 1.54 -3.16
N ALA A 13 -7.79 0.47 -2.95
CA ALA A 13 -8.08 -0.03 -1.60
C ALA A 13 -7.10 -1.14 -1.24
N ALA A 14 -6.52 -1.03 -0.06
CA ALA A 14 -5.53 -2.00 0.40
C ALA A 14 -5.47 -2.02 1.93
N ARG A 15 -4.76 -3.00 2.45
CA ARG A 15 -4.43 -3.04 3.88
C ARG A 15 -2.93 -3.27 4.03
N ILE A 16 -2.39 -2.87 5.17
CA ILE A 16 -0.98 -3.09 5.45
C ILE A 16 -0.78 -4.58 5.73
N TYR A 17 0.06 -5.20 4.91
CA TYR A 17 0.43 -6.59 5.06
C TYR A 17 1.71 -6.75 5.88
N ASP A 18 2.70 -5.91 5.59
CA ASP A 18 3.98 -5.97 6.27
C ASP A 18 4.69 -4.62 6.16
N ILE A 19 5.54 -4.32 7.14
CA ILE A 19 6.44 -3.18 7.12
C ILE A 19 7.85 -3.75 7.24
N GLU A 20 8.63 -3.58 6.16
CA GLU A 20 9.95 -4.18 6.08
C GLU A 20 11.02 -3.28 6.72
N PRO A 21 12.03 -3.87 7.36
CA PRO A 21 13.11 -3.08 7.99
C PRO A 21 13.89 -2.21 7.00
N THR A 22 13.83 -2.54 5.71
CA THR A 22 14.48 -1.77 4.65
C THR A 22 13.78 -0.45 4.35
N GLY A 23 12.63 -0.17 4.98
CA GLY A 23 11.85 1.02 4.71
C GLY A 23 10.82 0.83 3.61
N HIS A 24 10.39 -0.40 3.40
CA HIS A 24 9.34 -0.71 2.42
C HIS A 24 8.04 -1.08 3.13
N LEU A 25 6.95 -0.68 2.52
CA LEU A 25 5.60 -1.00 2.95
C LEU A 25 5.00 -2.00 1.97
N VAL A 26 4.52 -3.13 2.49
CA VAL A 26 3.84 -4.12 1.66
C VAL A 26 2.35 -4.01 1.90
N LEU A 27 1.60 -3.74 0.85
CA LEU A 27 0.15 -3.60 0.89
C LEU A 27 -0.50 -4.80 0.21
N GLN A 28 -1.59 -5.28 0.78
CA GLN A 28 -2.40 -6.33 0.18
C GLN A 28 -3.67 -5.73 -0.40
N LEU A 29 -3.89 -5.97 -1.68
CA LEU A 29 -5.09 -5.52 -2.39
C LEU A 29 -6.26 -6.46 -2.11
N GLN A 30 -7.47 -6.00 -2.49
CA GLN A 30 -8.69 -6.77 -2.28
C GLN A 30 -8.71 -8.10 -3.03
N ASP A 31 -7.96 -8.21 -4.13
CA ASP A 31 -7.83 -9.46 -4.89
C ASP A 31 -6.78 -10.41 -4.32
N GLY A 32 -6.14 -10.03 -3.22
CA GLY A 32 -5.12 -10.84 -2.57
C GLY A 32 -3.69 -10.57 -3.05
N ASN A 33 -3.50 -9.79 -4.10
CA ASN A 33 -2.18 -9.45 -4.60
C ASN A 33 -1.45 -8.51 -3.64
N LEU A 34 -0.13 -8.65 -3.60
CA LEU A 34 0.71 -7.79 -2.77
C LEU A 34 1.42 -6.76 -3.65
N ARG A 35 1.54 -5.54 -3.13
CA ARG A 35 2.34 -4.48 -3.73
C ARG A 35 3.32 -3.95 -2.71
N ARG A 36 4.55 -3.74 -3.14
CA ARG A 36 5.63 -3.27 -2.28
C ARG A 36 6.04 -1.88 -2.71
N TYR A 37 6.07 -0.97 -1.75
CA TYR A 37 6.38 0.45 -2.00
C TYR A 37 7.45 0.93 -1.03
N ALA A 38 8.32 1.82 -1.49
CA ALA A 38 9.05 2.69 -0.56
C ALA A 38 8.03 3.67 0.06
N PHE A 39 8.29 4.13 1.27
CA PHE A 39 7.33 5.00 1.97
C PHE A 39 6.96 6.26 1.20
N LYS A 40 7.84 6.74 0.31
CA LYS A 40 7.58 7.93 -0.50
C LYS A 40 6.69 7.67 -1.71
N GLU A 41 6.51 6.41 -2.08
CA GLU A 41 5.84 6.02 -3.32
C GLU A 41 4.33 5.86 -3.16
N VAL A 42 3.86 5.80 -1.93
CA VAL A 42 2.44 5.56 -1.65
C VAL A 42 1.99 6.49 -0.53
N ARG A 43 0.73 6.90 -0.56
CA ARG A 43 0.12 7.76 0.46
C ARG A 43 -1.17 7.14 0.94
N TYR A 44 -1.44 7.37 2.22
CA TYR A 44 -2.74 7.06 2.80
C TYR A 44 -3.69 8.21 2.47
N CYS A 45 -4.83 7.88 1.89
CA CYS A 45 -5.85 8.88 1.54
C CYS A 45 -6.91 8.98 2.64
N ASN A 46 -7.16 10.18 3.08
CA ASN A 46 -8.22 10.43 4.04
C ASN A 46 -9.52 10.77 3.34
#